data_1c899b6174c79004a413bcafe383e043
#
_entry.id   1c899b6174c79004a413bcafe383e043
#
_cell.length_a   1.000
_cell.length_b   1.000
_cell.length_c   1.000
_cell.angle_alpha   90.00
_cell.angle_beta   90.00
_cell.angle_gamma   90.00
#
_symmetry.space_group_name_H-M   'P 1'
#
loop_
_entity.id
_entity.type
_entity.pdbx_description
1 polymer ?
#
loop_
_entity_poly.entity_id
_entity_poly.type
_entity_poly.pdbx_seq_one_letter_code
_entity_poly.pdbx_strand_id
1 'polypeptide(L)'
;LETSLARAGASTTVRARIVAHIMKELKHGMSTQEIYRHAFEILRQEESMPVAARYSIRRAIFALGPSGFPFEQFLAEVLRAHGWSTRTGVTLIGRCASHEVDVLAEKSGKRVGIEAKFHNEPGGKTDIKDALYVHARYEDLKNTPDSSSRVSEGWLVTNTRFTQNAIRYAQCSSLTLLGWDYPHTLSLQAMIESERVQPLTCLTTLSEGEKRRFLDSKIVLCKSILAEHLLQEYGVRPDRIPQVLEEAKSLCGS
;
A
#
# COMPACT_ATOMS: atom_id res chain seq x y z
N LEU A 1 10.56 5.91 15.28
CA LEU A 1 11.42 4.77 15.08
C LEU A 1 10.94 3.58 15.91
N GLU A 2 10.93 3.67 17.25
CA GLU A 2 10.58 2.57 18.15
C GLU A 2 9.21 1.96 17.88
N THR A 3 8.18 2.79 17.69
CA THR A 3 6.82 2.35 17.32
C THR A 3 6.81 1.53 16.02
N SER A 4 7.58 1.95 15.01
CA SER A 4 7.68 1.23 13.74
C SER A 4 8.38 -0.11 13.89
N LEU A 5 9.43 -0.18 14.72
CA LEU A 5 10.13 -1.42 15.04
C LEU A 5 9.23 -2.40 15.83
N ALA A 6 8.45 -1.89 16.80
CA ALA A 6 7.51 -2.70 17.56
C ALA A 6 6.40 -3.29 16.67
N ARG A 7 5.82 -2.49 15.78
CA ARG A 7 4.82 -2.95 14.78
C ARG A 7 5.39 -4.00 13.84
N ALA A 8 6.66 -3.89 13.47
CA ALA A 8 7.33 -4.91 12.66
C ALA A 8 7.53 -6.24 13.41
N GLY A 9 7.35 -6.26 14.73
CA GLY A 9 7.53 -7.44 15.57
C GLY A 9 8.97 -7.63 16.05
N ALA A 10 9.79 -6.58 16.04
CA ALA A 10 11.14 -6.64 16.59
C ALA A 10 11.10 -6.83 18.13
N SER A 11 11.99 -7.68 18.64
CA SER A 11 12.12 -7.93 20.08
C SER A 11 12.49 -6.67 20.85
N THR A 12 12.11 -6.58 22.11
CA THR A 12 12.43 -5.42 22.97
C THR A 12 13.92 -5.16 23.04
N THR A 13 14.74 -6.21 23.10
CA THR A 13 16.20 -6.12 23.14
C THR A 13 16.76 -5.50 21.87
N VAL A 14 16.32 -5.97 20.70
CA VAL A 14 16.79 -5.45 19.40
C VAL A 14 16.29 -4.03 19.16
N ARG A 15 15.05 -3.71 19.55
CA ARG A 15 14.54 -2.33 19.49
C ARG A 15 15.40 -1.37 20.29
N ALA A 16 15.70 -1.70 21.54
CA ALA A 16 16.55 -0.87 22.40
C ALA A 16 17.96 -0.67 21.81
N ARG A 17 18.54 -1.73 21.22
CA ARG A 17 19.86 -1.68 20.57
C ARG A 17 19.84 -0.80 19.34
N ILE A 18 18.82 -0.94 18.48
CA ILE A 18 18.67 -0.08 17.29
C ILE A 18 18.54 1.39 17.69
N VAL A 19 17.68 1.68 18.68
CA VAL A 19 17.50 3.05 19.16
C VAL A 19 18.81 3.62 19.71
N ALA A 20 19.53 2.86 20.54
CA ALA A 20 20.82 3.28 21.08
C ALA A 20 21.88 3.50 19.99
N HIS A 21 21.95 2.60 19.00
CA HIS A 21 22.85 2.74 17.86
C HIS A 21 22.54 4.01 17.05
N ILE A 22 21.28 4.21 16.68
CA ILE A 22 20.85 5.40 15.93
C ILE A 22 21.16 6.68 16.72
N MET A 23 20.87 6.71 18.03
CA MET A 23 21.18 7.87 18.88
C MET A 23 22.68 8.20 18.93
N LYS A 24 23.54 7.17 18.90
CA LYS A 24 24.99 7.34 18.87
C LYS A 24 25.50 7.85 17.51
N GLU A 25 24.92 7.34 16.42
CA GLU A 25 25.31 7.70 15.05
C GLU A 25 24.63 8.97 14.54
N LEU A 26 23.63 9.49 15.27
CA LEU A 26 22.82 10.63 14.86
C LEU A 26 23.69 11.88 14.75
N LYS A 27 23.86 12.37 13.51
CA LYS A 27 24.56 13.63 13.20
C LYS A 27 23.56 14.70 12.82
N HIS A 28 23.92 15.96 13.05
CA HIS A 28 23.11 17.07 12.57
C HIS A 28 22.99 17.00 11.04
N GLY A 29 21.75 17.01 10.55
CA GLY A 29 21.47 16.87 9.10
C GLY A 29 21.23 15.45 8.60
N MET A 30 21.33 14.42 9.45
CA MET A 30 20.97 13.05 9.04
C MET A 30 19.48 12.97 8.65
N SER A 31 19.22 12.48 7.45
CA SER A 31 17.88 12.37 6.94
C SER A 31 17.11 11.19 7.59
N THR A 32 15.79 11.28 7.63
CA THR A 32 14.92 10.17 8.08
C THR A 32 15.16 8.89 7.26
N GLN A 33 15.55 9.02 6.00
CA GLN A 33 15.85 7.89 5.13
C GLN A 33 17.14 7.15 5.54
N GLU A 34 18.17 7.88 5.96
CA GLU A 34 19.41 7.31 6.48
C GLU A 34 19.17 6.59 7.80
N ILE A 35 18.43 7.21 8.72
CA ILE A 35 18.01 6.59 9.99
C ILE A 35 17.27 5.28 9.72
N TYR A 36 16.35 5.30 8.76
CA TYR A 36 15.59 4.12 8.37
C TYR A 36 16.49 3.01 7.82
N ARG A 37 17.45 3.34 6.95
CA ARG A 37 18.39 2.38 6.36
C ARG A 37 19.22 1.69 7.43
N HIS A 38 19.81 2.45 8.36
CA HIS A 38 20.58 1.89 9.48
C HIS A 38 19.73 0.92 10.33
N ALA A 39 18.51 1.31 10.68
CA ALA A 39 17.60 0.45 11.44
C ALA A 39 17.26 -0.85 10.67
N PHE A 40 17.02 -0.75 9.37
CA PHE A 40 16.72 -1.91 8.53
C PHE A 40 17.90 -2.89 8.45
N GLU A 41 19.12 -2.38 8.28
CA GLU A 41 20.34 -3.22 8.23
C GLU A 41 20.54 -4.00 9.53
N ILE A 42 20.35 -3.36 10.70
CA ILE A 42 20.45 -4.03 12.00
C ILE A 42 19.34 -5.08 12.16
N LEU A 43 18.09 -4.74 11.80
CA LEU A 43 16.98 -5.69 11.84
C LEU A 43 17.23 -6.94 10.97
N ARG A 44 17.82 -6.75 9.81
CA ARG A 44 18.15 -7.86 8.90
C ARG A 44 19.23 -8.77 9.47
N GLN A 45 20.15 -8.23 10.26
CA GLN A 45 21.26 -8.99 10.87
C GLN A 45 20.86 -9.67 12.17
N GLU A 46 20.04 -9.04 13.00
CA GLU A 46 19.74 -9.47 14.36
C GLU A 46 18.35 -10.09 14.56
N GLU A 47 17.45 -9.87 13.63
CA GLU A 47 16.10 -10.45 13.63
C GLU A 47 15.87 -11.31 12.37
N SER A 48 14.67 -11.85 12.24
CA SER A 48 14.29 -12.59 11.03
C SER A 48 14.01 -11.65 9.84
N MET A 49 14.21 -12.15 8.62
CA MET A 49 13.86 -11.43 7.38
C MET A 49 12.41 -10.92 7.38
N PRO A 50 11.39 -11.67 7.88
CA PRO A 50 10.02 -11.17 7.99
C PRO A 50 9.87 -9.91 8.83
N VAL A 51 10.63 -9.78 9.92
CA VAL A 51 10.61 -8.57 10.77
C VAL A 51 11.18 -7.38 10.01
N ALA A 52 12.32 -7.53 9.36
CA ALA A 52 12.93 -6.48 8.55
C ALA A 52 12.00 -6.04 7.40
N ALA A 53 11.37 -6.99 6.74
CA ALA A 53 10.44 -6.69 5.64
C ALA A 53 9.17 -5.97 6.12
N ARG A 54 8.56 -6.40 7.24
CA ARG A 54 7.43 -5.67 7.83
C ARG A 54 7.82 -4.24 8.22
N TYR A 55 9.02 -4.03 8.72
CA TYR A 55 9.55 -2.68 8.95
C TYR A 55 9.64 -1.88 7.65
N SER A 56 9.90 -2.52 6.52
CA SER A 56 10.07 -1.89 5.21
C SER A 56 8.75 -1.68 4.44
N ILE A 57 7.58 -2.10 4.93
CA ILE A 57 6.29 -2.04 4.19
C ILE A 57 6.05 -0.65 3.59
N ARG A 58 6.23 0.41 4.37
CA ARG A 58 5.99 1.77 3.87
C ARG A 58 6.89 2.10 2.66
N ARG A 59 8.18 1.75 2.74
CA ARG A 59 9.11 1.93 1.63
C ARG A 59 8.71 1.08 0.42
N ALA A 60 8.26 -0.14 0.65
CA ALA A 60 7.81 -1.03 -0.40
C ALA A 60 6.56 -0.50 -1.12
N ILE A 61 5.65 0.17 -0.39
CA ILE A 61 4.51 0.86 -1.02
C ILE A 61 5.00 1.99 -1.95
N PHE A 62 5.97 2.81 -1.54
CA PHE A 62 6.54 3.83 -2.43
C PHE A 62 7.24 3.23 -3.66
N ALA A 63 7.82 2.05 -3.52
CA ALA A 63 8.46 1.33 -4.63
C ALA A 63 7.47 0.74 -5.66
N LEU A 64 6.17 0.81 -5.43
CA LEU A 64 5.15 0.50 -6.44
C LEU A 64 5.14 1.53 -7.58
N GLY A 65 5.62 2.77 -7.32
CA GLY A 65 5.71 3.84 -8.32
C GLY A 65 6.69 3.55 -9.47
N PRO A 66 6.88 4.55 -10.36
CA PRO A 66 6.39 5.93 -10.28
C PRO A 66 4.94 6.15 -10.73
N SER A 67 4.31 5.22 -11.47
CA SER A 67 2.90 5.34 -11.83
C SER A 67 1.97 4.92 -10.68
N GLY A 68 0.74 5.45 -10.66
CA GLY A 68 -0.27 5.08 -9.66
C GLY A 68 -0.84 3.67 -9.85
N PHE A 69 -0.75 3.14 -11.07
CA PHE A 69 -1.40 1.89 -11.46
C PHE A 69 -1.05 0.66 -10.58
N PRO A 70 0.23 0.36 -10.23
CA PRO A 70 0.51 -0.74 -9.31
C PRO A 70 -0.07 -0.52 -7.91
N PHE A 71 -0.21 0.73 -7.46
CA PHE A 71 -0.84 1.05 -6.18
C PHE A 71 -2.36 0.79 -6.20
N GLU A 72 -3.05 1.09 -7.31
CA GLU A 72 -4.47 0.74 -7.50
C GLU A 72 -4.69 -0.77 -7.45
N GLN A 73 -3.83 -1.55 -8.14
CA GLN A 73 -3.86 -3.01 -8.10
C GLN A 73 -3.60 -3.54 -6.68
N PHE A 74 -2.61 -2.98 -6.00
CA PHE A 74 -2.29 -3.36 -4.62
C PHE A 74 -3.45 -3.05 -3.67
N LEU A 75 -4.06 -1.88 -3.78
CA LEU A 75 -5.24 -1.51 -2.99
C LEU A 75 -6.40 -2.48 -3.23
N ALA A 76 -6.65 -2.87 -4.47
CA ALA A 76 -7.65 -3.88 -4.80
C ALA A 76 -7.38 -5.21 -4.11
N GLU A 77 -6.12 -5.66 -4.05
CA GLU A 77 -5.73 -6.89 -3.34
C GLU A 77 -5.88 -6.75 -1.81
N VAL A 78 -5.53 -5.60 -1.23
CA VAL A 78 -5.76 -5.33 0.20
C VAL A 78 -7.25 -5.46 0.52
N LEU A 79 -8.11 -4.86 -0.28
CA LEU A 79 -9.55 -4.94 -0.10
C LEU A 79 -10.09 -6.36 -0.29
N ARG A 80 -9.55 -7.15 -1.25
CA ARG A 80 -9.92 -8.57 -1.41
C ARG A 80 -9.60 -9.39 -0.17
N ALA A 81 -8.44 -9.16 0.43
CA ALA A 81 -8.08 -9.81 1.68
C ALA A 81 -9.08 -9.50 2.81
N HIS A 82 -9.66 -8.30 2.81
CA HIS A 82 -10.73 -7.90 3.72
C HIS A 82 -12.14 -8.32 3.27
N GLY A 83 -12.25 -9.24 2.31
CA GLY A 83 -13.53 -9.83 1.88
C GLY A 83 -14.36 -8.97 0.93
N TRP A 84 -13.74 -7.98 0.24
CA TRP A 84 -14.38 -7.24 -0.84
C TRP A 84 -14.15 -7.95 -2.19
N SER A 85 -15.15 -7.92 -3.06
CA SER A 85 -14.96 -8.18 -4.49
C SER A 85 -14.49 -6.89 -5.14
N THR A 86 -13.42 -6.91 -5.95
CA THR A 86 -12.86 -5.69 -6.53
C THR A 86 -12.60 -5.81 -8.03
N ARG A 87 -12.77 -4.70 -8.74
CA ARG A 87 -12.36 -4.50 -10.14
C ARG A 87 -11.61 -3.18 -10.25
N THR A 88 -10.59 -3.10 -11.11
CA THR A 88 -9.75 -1.91 -11.31
C THR A 88 -9.97 -1.31 -12.70
N GLY A 89 -9.79 0.02 -12.83
CA GLY A 89 -9.90 0.73 -14.10
C GLY A 89 -11.27 0.60 -14.76
N VAL A 90 -12.34 0.78 -13.99
CA VAL A 90 -13.72 0.59 -14.46
C VAL A 90 -14.34 1.93 -14.85
N THR A 91 -14.85 2.04 -16.06
CA THR A 91 -15.66 3.19 -16.48
C THR A 91 -17.11 2.98 -16.06
N LEU A 92 -17.65 3.92 -15.29
CA LEU A 92 -19.05 3.96 -14.86
C LEU A 92 -19.74 5.18 -15.46
N ILE A 93 -21.04 5.06 -15.73
CA ILE A 93 -21.87 6.13 -16.30
C ILE A 93 -22.55 6.88 -15.15
N GLY A 94 -22.14 8.11 -14.90
CA GLY A 94 -22.79 9.01 -13.94
C GLY A 94 -24.08 9.62 -14.51
N ARG A 95 -24.74 10.44 -13.72
CA ARG A 95 -25.92 11.19 -14.17
C ARG A 95 -25.56 12.21 -15.26
N CYS A 96 -24.41 12.83 -15.15
CA CYS A 96 -23.98 13.92 -16.03
C CYS A 96 -22.81 13.51 -16.96
N ALA A 97 -21.91 12.63 -16.49
CA ALA A 97 -20.71 12.24 -17.23
C ALA A 97 -20.29 10.80 -16.95
N SER A 98 -19.44 10.23 -17.84
CA SER A 98 -18.76 8.97 -17.58
C SER A 98 -17.52 9.23 -16.72
N HIS A 99 -17.23 8.34 -15.77
CA HIS A 99 -16.12 8.43 -14.84
C HIS A 99 -15.31 7.15 -14.84
N GLU A 100 -13.99 7.27 -14.96
CA GLU A 100 -13.09 6.18 -14.67
C GLU A 100 -12.92 6.09 -13.14
N VAL A 101 -13.04 4.88 -12.59
CA VAL A 101 -12.93 4.57 -11.17
C VAL A 101 -11.74 3.63 -11.00
N ASP A 102 -10.75 4.02 -10.21
CA ASP A 102 -9.51 3.27 -10.05
C ASP A 102 -9.78 1.88 -9.45
N VAL A 103 -10.61 1.82 -8.40
CA VAL A 103 -11.05 0.55 -7.81
C VAL A 103 -12.55 0.62 -7.51
N LEU A 104 -13.30 -0.29 -8.10
CA LEU A 104 -14.70 -0.54 -7.72
C LEU A 104 -14.73 -1.74 -6.78
N ALA A 105 -15.25 -1.55 -5.56
CA ALA A 105 -15.29 -2.56 -4.51
C ALA A 105 -16.72 -2.87 -4.09
N GLU A 106 -17.04 -4.15 -3.91
CA GLU A 106 -18.38 -4.62 -3.52
C GLU A 106 -18.31 -5.58 -2.35
N LYS A 107 -19.12 -5.34 -1.31
CA LYS A 107 -19.23 -6.20 -0.13
C LYS A 107 -20.60 -6.01 0.54
N SER A 108 -21.30 -7.13 0.82
CA SER A 108 -22.57 -7.12 1.57
C SER A 108 -23.60 -6.11 1.03
N GLY A 109 -23.75 -6.02 -0.29
CA GLY A 109 -24.67 -5.10 -0.96
C GLY A 109 -24.20 -3.65 -1.07
N LYS A 110 -23.10 -3.28 -0.45
CA LYS A 110 -22.44 -1.99 -0.68
C LYS A 110 -21.60 -2.04 -1.94
N ARG A 111 -21.65 -0.97 -2.73
CA ARG A 111 -20.80 -0.74 -3.89
C ARG A 111 -20.07 0.59 -3.70
N VAL A 112 -18.75 0.54 -3.64
CA VAL A 112 -17.89 1.67 -3.32
C VAL A 112 -17.01 2.00 -4.51
N GLY A 113 -17.05 3.25 -4.95
CA GLY A 113 -16.10 3.78 -5.93
C GLY A 113 -14.90 4.39 -5.19
N ILE A 114 -13.70 4.02 -5.58
CA ILE A 114 -12.46 4.40 -4.90
C ILE A 114 -11.53 5.10 -5.87
N GLU A 115 -11.07 6.27 -5.48
CA GLU A 115 -9.96 7.01 -6.11
C GLU A 115 -8.69 6.76 -5.33
N ALA A 116 -7.63 6.31 -5.99
CA ALA A 116 -6.35 5.95 -5.40
C ALA A 116 -5.27 7.00 -5.70
N LYS A 117 -5.05 7.93 -4.80
CA LYS A 117 -4.06 9.01 -4.97
C LYS A 117 -2.67 8.55 -4.50
N PHE A 118 -1.82 8.19 -5.45
CA PHE A 118 -0.45 7.79 -5.19
C PHE A 118 0.51 8.99 -5.19
N HIS A 119 1.35 9.07 -4.17
CA HIS A 119 2.46 10.03 -4.10
C HIS A 119 3.79 9.27 -4.17
N ASN A 120 4.71 9.73 -4.99
CA ASN A 120 6.05 9.14 -5.13
C ASN A 120 6.98 9.46 -3.96
N GLU A 121 6.64 10.49 -3.18
CA GLU A 121 7.47 10.94 -2.05
C GLU A 121 6.73 10.87 -0.71
N PRO A 122 7.42 10.48 0.38
CA PRO A 122 6.81 10.35 1.71
C PRO A 122 6.23 11.64 2.29
N GLY A 123 6.69 12.81 1.82
CA GLY A 123 6.22 14.15 2.25
C GLY A 123 4.94 14.62 1.56
N GLY A 124 4.50 13.93 0.51
CA GLY A 124 3.27 14.27 -0.22
C GLY A 124 2.03 14.25 0.69
N LYS A 125 1.08 15.12 0.40
CA LYS A 125 -0.21 15.18 1.10
C LYS A 125 -1.33 15.37 0.09
N THR A 126 -2.37 14.57 0.23
CA THR A 126 -3.61 14.71 -0.53
C THR A 126 -4.43 15.84 0.07
N ASP A 127 -4.78 16.82 -0.72
CA ASP A 127 -5.37 18.07 -0.25
C ASP A 127 -6.89 18.14 -0.48
N ILE A 128 -7.48 19.28 -0.11
CA ILE A 128 -8.93 19.52 -0.25
C ILE A 128 -9.38 19.52 -1.72
N LYS A 129 -8.53 19.86 -2.69
CA LYS A 129 -8.91 19.88 -4.11
C LYS A 129 -9.18 18.46 -4.60
N ASP A 130 -8.35 17.50 -4.21
CA ASP A 130 -8.57 16.09 -4.50
C ASP A 130 -9.90 15.63 -3.86
N ALA A 131 -10.15 15.98 -2.60
CA ALA A 131 -11.38 15.61 -1.90
C ALA A 131 -12.66 16.21 -2.55
N LEU A 132 -12.61 17.48 -2.97
CA LEU A 132 -13.71 18.14 -3.68
C LEU A 132 -13.99 17.47 -5.03
N TYR A 133 -12.94 17.19 -5.81
CA TYR A 133 -13.06 16.54 -7.11
C TYR A 133 -13.66 15.12 -6.98
N VAL A 134 -13.16 14.34 -6.05
CA VAL A 134 -13.61 12.96 -5.80
C VAL A 134 -15.05 12.96 -5.30
N HIS A 135 -15.41 13.86 -4.37
CA HIS A 135 -16.78 13.99 -3.88
C HIS A 135 -17.76 14.31 -5.03
N ALA A 136 -17.44 15.29 -5.89
CA ALA A 136 -18.29 15.64 -7.03
C ALA A 136 -18.49 14.47 -7.99
N ARG A 137 -17.43 13.70 -8.31
CA ARG A 137 -17.49 12.49 -9.12
C ARG A 137 -18.45 11.45 -8.53
N TYR A 138 -18.32 11.16 -7.23
CA TYR A 138 -19.15 10.15 -6.59
C TYR A 138 -20.58 10.57 -6.33
N GLU A 139 -20.86 11.87 -6.16
CA GLU A 139 -22.23 12.38 -6.16
C GLU A 139 -22.90 12.19 -7.53
N ASP A 140 -22.17 12.37 -8.63
CA ASP A 140 -22.70 12.10 -9.97
C ASP A 140 -23.00 10.61 -10.18
N LEU A 141 -22.10 9.72 -9.76
CA LEU A 141 -22.28 8.25 -9.81
C LEU A 141 -23.37 7.74 -8.86
N LYS A 142 -23.53 8.33 -7.68
CA LYS A 142 -24.56 7.99 -6.71
C LYS A 142 -25.96 8.32 -7.21
N ASN A 143 -26.07 9.41 -7.95
CA ASN A 143 -27.34 9.93 -8.47
C ASN A 143 -27.62 9.48 -9.93
N THR A 144 -26.87 8.53 -10.49
CA THR A 144 -27.11 8.01 -11.83
C THR A 144 -28.41 7.21 -11.92
N PRO A 145 -29.17 7.32 -13.02
CA PRO A 145 -30.31 6.44 -13.28
C PRO A 145 -29.89 5.00 -13.60
N ASP A 146 -28.64 4.81 -14.08
CA ASP A 146 -28.08 3.49 -14.38
C ASP A 146 -27.69 2.74 -13.11
N SER A 147 -28.52 1.78 -12.72
CA SER A 147 -28.27 0.97 -11.50
C SER A 147 -26.97 0.16 -11.59
N SER A 148 -26.51 -0.18 -12.81
CA SER A 148 -25.26 -0.94 -13.03
C SER A 148 -24.00 -0.10 -12.79
N SER A 149 -24.11 1.22 -12.85
CA SER A 149 -23.04 2.18 -12.61
C SER A 149 -23.13 2.86 -11.24
N ARG A 150 -24.26 2.70 -10.53
CA ARG A 150 -24.48 3.37 -9.26
C ARG A 150 -23.54 2.88 -8.18
N VAL A 151 -22.96 3.84 -7.42
CA VAL A 151 -22.19 3.58 -6.21
C VAL A 151 -22.94 4.09 -4.97
N SER A 152 -22.76 3.42 -3.84
CA SER A 152 -23.35 3.83 -2.57
C SER A 152 -22.46 4.81 -1.80
N GLU A 153 -21.16 4.70 -1.97
CA GLU A 153 -20.14 5.50 -1.26
C GLU A 153 -18.96 5.81 -2.20
N GLY A 154 -18.32 6.96 -1.95
CA GLY A 154 -17.04 7.34 -2.55
C GLY A 154 -15.90 7.28 -1.53
N TRP A 155 -14.78 6.71 -1.89
CA TRP A 155 -13.59 6.70 -1.06
C TRP A 155 -12.44 7.40 -1.78
N LEU A 156 -11.64 8.16 -1.03
CA LEU A 156 -10.36 8.68 -1.48
C LEU A 156 -9.26 8.03 -0.64
N VAL A 157 -8.38 7.29 -1.31
CA VAL A 157 -7.32 6.51 -0.68
C VAL A 157 -5.96 7.07 -1.08
N THR A 158 -5.01 7.15 -0.13
CA THR A 158 -3.65 7.59 -0.42
C THR A 158 -2.60 6.78 0.34
N ASN A 159 -1.43 6.60 -0.27
CA ASN A 159 -0.27 6.00 0.38
C ASN A 159 0.44 6.97 1.35
N THR A 160 -0.05 8.20 1.50
CA THR A 160 0.51 9.23 2.37
C THR A 160 -0.53 9.76 3.36
N ARG A 161 -0.60 11.07 3.55
CA ARG A 161 -1.48 11.74 4.52
C ARG A 161 -2.44 12.69 3.83
N PHE A 162 -3.50 13.01 4.52
CA PHE A 162 -4.42 14.10 4.14
C PHE A 162 -4.05 15.40 4.85
N THR A 163 -4.38 16.52 4.22
CA THR A 163 -4.38 17.81 4.91
C THR A 163 -5.57 17.90 5.87
N GLN A 164 -5.46 18.74 6.90
CA GLN A 164 -6.58 18.96 7.85
C GLN A 164 -7.84 19.49 7.16
N ASN A 165 -7.69 20.29 6.10
CA ASN A 165 -8.82 20.79 5.33
C ASN A 165 -9.52 19.67 4.54
N ALA A 166 -8.77 18.72 3.95
CA ALA A 166 -9.34 17.55 3.30
C ALA A 166 -10.13 16.69 4.29
N ILE A 167 -9.57 16.44 5.49
CA ILE A 167 -10.22 15.67 6.55
C ILE A 167 -11.53 16.33 6.99
N ARG A 168 -11.49 17.63 7.30
CA ARG A 168 -12.70 18.37 7.71
C ARG A 168 -13.79 18.36 6.64
N TYR A 169 -13.39 18.57 5.37
CA TYR A 169 -14.33 18.51 4.27
C TYR A 169 -14.97 17.12 4.12
N ALA A 170 -14.17 16.07 4.13
CA ALA A 170 -14.65 14.71 3.98
C ALA A 170 -15.63 14.30 5.09
N GLN A 171 -15.37 14.74 6.34
CA GLN A 171 -16.30 14.52 7.47
C GLN A 171 -17.66 15.20 7.27
N CYS A 172 -17.70 16.40 6.66
CA CYS A 172 -18.94 17.09 6.34
C CYS A 172 -19.67 16.49 5.14
N SER A 173 -18.94 15.98 4.13
CA SER A 173 -19.49 15.54 2.85
C SER A 173 -19.74 14.03 2.75
N SER A 174 -19.55 13.29 3.84
CA SER A 174 -19.67 11.82 3.87
C SER A 174 -18.75 11.11 2.88
N LEU A 175 -17.62 11.75 2.51
CA LEU A 175 -16.56 11.12 1.74
C LEU A 175 -15.64 10.32 2.66
N THR A 176 -15.43 9.05 2.38
CA THR A 176 -14.53 8.23 3.18
C THR A 176 -13.08 8.47 2.77
N LEU A 177 -12.22 8.75 3.75
CA LEU A 177 -10.78 8.90 3.55
C LEU A 177 -10.04 7.71 4.16
N LEU A 178 -9.11 7.13 3.40
CA LEU A 178 -8.20 6.09 3.85
C LEU A 178 -6.76 6.48 3.49
N GLY A 179 -5.98 6.90 4.47
CA GLY A 179 -4.58 7.26 4.31
C GLY A 179 -3.65 6.23 4.96
N TRP A 180 -2.35 6.43 4.83
CA TRP A 180 -1.35 5.55 5.42
C TRP A 180 -1.59 5.33 6.92
N ASP A 181 -1.82 6.41 7.67
CA ASP A 181 -2.06 6.43 9.12
C ASP A 181 -3.45 7.01 9.52
N TYR A 182 -4.38 7.08 8.57
CA TYR A 182 -5.72 7.66 8.77
C TYR A 182 -6.81 6.79 8.14
N PRO A 183 -7.97 6.60 8.84
CA PRO A 183 -8.21 6.91 10.25
C PRO A 183 -7.33 6.02 11.15
N HIS A 184 -6.97 6.47 12.34
CA HIS A 184 -6.00 5.78 13.20
C HIS A 184 -6.36 4.34 13.55
N THR A 185 -7.66 4.02 13.61
CA THR A 185 -8.17 2.69 13.96
C THR A 185 -8.26 1.73 12.77
N LEU A 186 -8.36 2.25 11.54
CA LEU A 186 -8.52 1.45 10.33
C LEU A 186 -7.78 2.11 9.16
N SER A 187 -6.50 2.38 9.35
CA SER A 187 -5.66 2.99 8.32
C SER A 187 -5.23 1.97 7.25
N LEU A 188 -4.73 2.46 6.11
CA LEU A 188 -4.18 1.58 5.07
C LEU A 188 -3.07 0.69 5.63
N GLN A 189 -2.20 1.24 6.49
CA GLN A 189 -1.17 0.44 7.17
C GLN A 189 -1.79 -0.67 8.02
N ALA A 190 -2.80 -0.36 8.84
CA ALA A 190 -3.45 -1.35 9.69
C ALA A 190 -4.12 -2.47 8.86
N MET A 191 -4.75 -2.12 7.74
CA MET A 191 -5.35 -3.10 6.82
C MET A 191 -4.31 -4.04 6.22
N ILE A 192 -3.16 -3.51 5.79
CA ILE A 192 -2.06 -4.31 5.24
C ILE A 192 -1.50 -5.27 6.30
N GLU A 193 -1.30 -4.77 7.53
CA GLU A 193 -0.69 -5.53 8.62
C GLU A 193 -1.63 -6.64 9.14
N SER A 194 -2.94 -6.37 9.28
CA SER A 194 -3.90 -7.34 9.82
C SER A 194 -4.06 -8.58 8.93
N GLU A 195 -4.06 -8.40 7.61
CA GLU A 195 -4.20 -9.49 6.65
C GLU A 195 -2.86 -9.98 6.09
N ARG A 196 -1.74 -9.44 6.60
CA ARG A 196 -0.38 -9.75 6.14
C ARG A 196 -0.21 -9.64 4.62
N VAL A 197 -0.84 -8.66 4.01
CA VAL A 197 -0.81 -8.43 2.56
C VAL A 197 0.47 -7.69 2.21
N GLN A 198 1.54 -8.44 1.97
CA GLN A 198 2.86 -7.87 1.65
C GLN A 198 2.95 -7.52 0.16
N PRO A 199 3.33 -6.27 -0.21
CA PRO A 199 3.61 -5.94 -1.60
C PRO A 199 4.86 -6.69 -2.09
N LEU A 200 4.89 -7.05 -3.35
CA LEU A 200 6.01 -7.71 -4.01
C LEU A 200 7.34 -6.95 -3.80
N THR A 201 7.25 -5.63 -3.75
CA THR A 201 8.39 -4.72 -3.58
C THR A 201 9.08 -4.83 -2.22
N CYS A 202 8.52 -5.56 -1.24
CA CYS A 202 9.20 -5.92 0.01
C CYS A 202 10.37 -6.88 -0.21
N LEU A 203 10.35 -7.68 -1.28
CA LEU A 203 11.39 -8.67 -1.53
C LEU A 203 12.72 -7.99 -1.86
N THR A 204 13.75 -8.38 -1.16
CA THR A 204 15.12 -7.86 -1.34
C THR A 204 15.93 -8.70 -2.32
N THR A 205 15.54 -9.95 -2.54
CA THR A 205 16.17 -10.88 -3.47
C THR A 205 15.80 -10.65 -4.93
N LEU A 206 14.73 -9.89 -5.21
CA LEU A 206 14.39 -9.44 -6.56
C LEU A 206 15.09 -8.12 -6.88
N SER A 207 15.70 -8.03 -8.06
CA SER A 207 16.19 -6.76 -8.61
C SER A 207 15.02 -5.82 -8.97
N GLU A 208 15.28 -4.51 -9.06
CA GLU A 208 14.26 -3.53 -9.45
C GLU A 208 13.66 -3.83 -10.84
N GLY A 209 14.47 -4.32 -11.80
CA GLY A 209 13.98 -4.72 -13.12
C GLY A 209 13.05 -5.94 -13.07
N GLU A 210 13.34 -6.93 -12.21
CA GLU A 210 12.46 -8.08 -11.99
C GLU A 210 11.15 -7.66 -11.34
N LYS A 211 11.21 -6.85 -10.28
CA LYS A 211 10.02 -6.28 -9.64
C LYS A 211 9.14 -5.54 -10.66
N ARG A 212 9.75 -4.73 -11.52
CA ARG A 212 9.02 -3.95 -12.52
C ARG A 212 8.24 -4.83 -13.47
N ARG A 213 8.85 -5.93 -14.00
CA ARG A 213 8.16 -6.87 -14.90
C ARG A 213 6.92 -7.49 -14.26
N PHE A 214 6.99 -7.85 -12.97
CA PHE A 214 5.82 -8.33 -12.23
C PHE A 214 4.74 -7.26 -12.07
N LEU A 215 5.13 -6.04 -11.68
CA LEU A 215 4.19 -4.94 -11.51
C LEU A 215 3.48 -4.55 -12.80
N ASP A 216 4.20 -4.52 -13.93
CA ASP A 216 3.65 -4.25 -15.25
C ASP A 216 2.63 -5.32 -15.67
N SER A 217 2.75 -6.54 -15.16
CA SER A 217 1.80 -7.64 -15.33
C SER A 217 0.73 -7.72 -14.23
N LYS A 218 0.58 -6.67 -13.42
CA LYS A 218 -0.40 -6.58 -12.32
C LYS A 218 -0.16 -7.57 -11.17
N ILE A 219 1.03 -8.17 -11.09
CA ILE A 219 1.42 -9.03 -9.98
C ILE A 219 2.06 -8.13 -8.92
N VAL A 220 1.27 -7.77 -7.91
CA VAL A 220 1.65 -6.77 -6.90
C VAL A 220 1.92 -7.36 -5.51
N LEU A 221 1.54 -8.62 -5.28
CA LEU A 221 1.68 -9.27 -3.98
C LEU A 221 2.85 -10.25 -3.93
N CYS A 222 3.55 -10.26 -2.81
CA CYS A 222 4.59 -11.22 -2.49
C CYS A 222 4.08 -12.68 -2.59
N LYS A 223 2.89 -12.97 -2.05
CA LYS A 223 2.30 -14.32 -2.10
C LYS A 223 1.99 -14.83 -3.50
N SER A 224 1.83 -13.93 -4.48
CA SER A 224 1.48 -14.33 -5.86
C SER A 224 2.64 -14.98 -6.61
N ILE A 225 3.88 -14.85 -6.13
CA ILE A 225 5.07 -15.39 -6.81
C ILE A 225 5.66 -16.65 -6.15
N LEU A 226 4.89 -17.32 -5.31
CA LEU A 226 5.34 -18.55 -4.63
C LEU A 226 5.49 -19.77 -5.57
N ALA A 227 5.13 -19.62 -6.84
CA ALA A 227 5.28 -20.65 -7.86
C ALA A 227 6.54 -20.42 -8.71
N GLU A 228 7.39 -21.44 -8.79
CA GLU A 228 8.69 -21.39 -9.48
C GLU A 228 8.56 -20.97 -10.95
N HIS A 229 7.56 -21.52 -11.65
CA HIS A 229 7.35 -21.23 -13.08
C HIS A 229 7.09 -19.73 -13.33
N LEU A 230 6.41 -19.02 -12.42
CA LEU A 230 6.23 -17.57 -12.54
C LEU A 230 7.55 -16.81 -12.44
N LEU A 231 8.43 -17.21 -11.53
CA LEU A 231 9.74 -16.59 -11.40
C LEU A 231 10.57 -16.75 -12.67
N GLN A 232 10.52 -17.93 -13.30
CA GLN A 232 11.18 -18.18 -14.57
C GLN A 232 10.56 -17.35 -15.70
N GLU A 233 9.24 -17.32 -15.81
CA GLU A 233 8.51 -16.56 -16.82
C GLU A 233 8.85 -15.06 -16.78
N TYR A 234 8.99 -14.50 -15.57
CA TYR A 234 9.36 -13.09 -15.39
C TYR A 234 10.86 -12.83 -15.33
N GLY A 235 11.68 -13.82 -15.76
CA GLY A 235 13.10 -13.66 -16.04
C GLY A 235 13.99 -13.61 -14.78
N VAL A 236 13.56 -14.26 -13.70
CA VAL A 236 14.43 -14.54 -12.55
C VAL A 236 15.36 -15.70 -12.93
N ARG A 237 16.67 -15.50 -12.75
CA ARG A 237 17.65 -16.53 -13.08
C ARG A 237 17.43 -17.80 -12.24
N PRO A 238 17.56 -19.01 -12.84
CA PRO A 238 17.30 -20.28 -12.15
C PRO A 238 18.10 -20.46 -10.86
N ASP A 239 19.35 -20.00 -10.83
CA ASP A 239 20.25 -20.09 -9.66
C ASP A 239 19.76 -19.23 -8.47
N ARG A 240 18.92 -18.20 -8.71
CA ARG A 240 18.38 -17.30 -7.68
C ARG A 240 16.98 -17.68 -7.19
N ILE A 241 16.25 -18.49 -7.96
CA ILE A 241 14.86 -18.86 -7.65
C ILE A 241 14.71 -19.44 -6.24
N PRO A 242 15.54 -20.38 -5.77
CA PRO A 242 15.41 -20.92 -4.42
C PRO A 242 15.48 -19.85 -3.35
N GLN A 243 16.37 -18.87 -3.46
CA GLN A 243 16.53 -17.77 -2.53
C GLN A 243 15.31 -16.84 -2.52
N VAL A 244 14.76 -16.53 -3.72
CA VAL A 244 13.56 -15.70 -3.85
C VAL A 244 12.33 -16.38 -3.21
N LEU A 245 12.16 -17.69 -3.47
CA LEU A 245 11.07 -18.47 -2.89
C LEU A 245 11.19 -18.59 -1.37
N GLU A 246 12.40 -18.76 -0.84
CA GLU A 246 12.65 -18.81 0.60
C GLU A 246 12.26 -17.47 1.26
N GLU A 247 12.72 -16.35 0.72
CA GLU A 247 12.34 -15.02 1.21
C GLU A 247 10.83 -14.81 1.13
N ALA A 248 10.20 -15.11 -0.02
CA ALA A 248 8.77 -14.94 -0.23
C ALA A 248 7.95 -15.82 0.73
N LYS A 249 8.32 -17.10 0.93
CA LYS A 249 7.67 -17.99 1.90
C LYS A 249 7.81 -17.46 3.33
N SER A 250 8.98 -16.97 3.70
CA SER A 250 9.20 -16.45 5.05
C SER A 250 8.42 -15.16 5.32
N LEU A 251 8.14 -14.36 4.29
CA LEU A 251 7.36 -13.12 4.40
C LEU A 251 5.85 -13.34 4.37
N CYS A 252 5.39 -14.22 3.53
CA CYS A 252 3.98 -14.39 3.17
C CYS A 252 3.44 -15.79 3.50
N GLY A 253 4.34 -16.70 3.89
CA GLY A 253 3.99 -18.07 4.22
C GLY A 253 3.66 -18.20 5.71
N SER A 254 2.44 -18.51 5.96
CA SER A 254 1.93 -19.31 7.09
C SER A 254 0.48 -19.58 6.86
#